data_5dc20aab3d69b0fe4b18db0478824346
#
_entry.id   5dc20aab3d69b0fe4b18db0478824346
#
_cell.length_a   1.000
_cell.length_b   1.000
_cell.length_c   1.000
_cell.angle_alpha   90.00
_cell.angle_beta   90.00
_cell.angle_gamma   90.00
#
_symmetry.space_group_name_H-M   'P 1'
#
loop_
_entity.id
_entity.type
_entity.pdbx_description
1 polymer ?
#
loop_
_entity_poly.entity_id
_entity_poly.type
_entity_poly.pdbx_seq_one_letter_code
_entity_poly.pdbx_strand_id
1 'polypeptide(L)'
;MNTRMEHDTMGEIAVPADHHWGAQTQRSLENFQIGGQRQPREIITAFAWLKEACALANADCGKLTAEQAGAIAAVCREIRAGKWDEEFPLVVWQTGSGTQTNMNVNEVIAHLAADRGVQLHPNDHVNASQSSNDTFPSALHIAAALSITEQVLPTAERLAAAFRKLEEGYPDLIRIGRTHLQDATPLKFAQEVSGWRELVEAPCRMLRAALPELQKLAIGGTAVGTGLNAPEGYDEMVCRRLREMTGADFTPDENKFHALTSKDALVFAHGALKALAANLMKIANDIRWEASGPRCGMGELRIPENEPGSSIMPGKVNPTQCEAVTMAAVQVMGNDAAIGFAASQGNFQLNVFLPVSAYNFQLSARLLTDVMDSFRVHCVEGITPDAEKMTANLNNSLMLVTCLTPKIGYEAAAACAKKALHDGTTLREAVLALGYLTGPEFDETVRPEKMV
;
A
#
# COMPACT_ATOMS: atom_id res chain seq x y z
N MET A 1 -41.22 -3.07 5.12
CA MET A 1 -40.48 -2.41 4.04
C MET A 1 -41.30 -2.59 2.76
N ASN A 2 -41.36 -1.58 1.92
CA ASN A 2 -41.98 -1.71 0.62
C ASN A 2 -41.04 -2.53 -0.31
N THR A 3 -41.58 -3.51 -1.04
CA THR A 3 -40.79 -4.38 -1.93
C THR A 3 -41.33 -4.32 -3.34
N ARG A 4 -40.48 -4.54 -4.35
CA ARG A 4 -40.82 -4.82 -5.71
C ARG A 4 -40.40 -6.25 -6.03
N MET A 5 -41.10 -6.87 -6.98
CA MET A 5 -40.76 -8.20 -7.48
C MET A 5 -39.74 -8.09 -8.61
N GLU A 6 -38.64 -8.81 -8.49
CA GLU A 6 -37.61 -8.98 -9.48
C GLU A 6 -37.54 -10.43 -9.92
N HIS A 7 -36.96 -10.67 -11.09
CA HIS A 7 -36.92 -12.01 -11.69
C HIS A 7 -35.52 -12.32 -12.24
N ASP A 8 -35.10 -13.55 -12.05
CA ASP A 8 -33.95 -14.17 -12.71
C ASP A 8 -34.28 -15.59 -13.17
N THR A 9 -33.30 -16.35 -13.68
CA THR A 9 -33.50 -17.73 -14.16
C THR A 9 -33.95 -18.72 -13.09
N MET A 10 -33.89 -18.36 -11.80
CA MET A 10 -34.37 -19.16 -10.68
C MET A 10 -35.79 -18.79 -10.24
N GLY A 11 -36.39 -17.77 -10.85
CA GLY A 11 -37.75 -17.30 -10.56
C GLY A 11 -37.79 -15.94 -9.88
N GLU A 12 -38.97 -15.62 -9.34
CA GLU A 12 -39.24 -14.33 -8.70
C GLU A 12 -38.64 -14.25 -7.29
N ILE A 13 -38.24 -13.04 -6.90
CA ILE A 13 -37.75 -12.69 -5.55
C ILE A 13 -38.16 -11.26 -5.20
N ALA A 14 -38.51 -11.01 -3.95
CA ALA A 14 -38.82 -9.67 -3.45
C ALA A 14 -37.54 -8.91 -3.15
N VAL A 15 -37.42 -7.71 -3.71
CA VAL A 15 -36.28 -6.79 -3.49
C VAL A 15 -36.80 -5.50 -2.84
N PRO A 16 -36.08 -4.86 -1.90
CA PRO A 16 -36.50 -3.57 -1.35
C PRO A 16 -36.73 -2.54 -2.46
N ALA A 17 -37.86 -1.86 -2.42
CA ALA A 17 -38.28 -0.97 -3.52
C ALA A 17 -37.47 0.32 -3.62
N ASP A 18 -36.76 0.68 -2.57
CA ASP A 18 -35.92 1.87 -2.44
C ASP A 18 -34.47 1.66 -2.87
N HIS A 19 -34.12 0.43 -3.32
CA HIS A 19 -32.80 0.10 -3.84
C HIS A 19 -32.83 -0.24 -5.34
N HIS A 20 -31.70 -0.13 -6.02
CA HIS A 20 -31.53 -0.34 -7.46
C HIS A 20 -30.89 -1.69 -7.83
N TRP A 21 -30.49 -2.51 -6.86
CA TRP A 21 -30.07 -3.87 -7.18
C TRP A 21 -31.26 -4.78 -7.55
N GLY A 22 -30.98 -5.88 -8.22
CA GLY A 22 -31.99 -6.82 -8.71
C GLY A 22 -31.97 -8.16 -7.99
N ALA A 23 -32.54 -9.17 -8.69
CA ALA A 23 -32.76 -10.50 -8.14
C ALA A 23 -31.48 -11.23 -7.73
N GLN A 24 -30.44 -11.20 -8.54
CA GLN A 24 -29.19 -11.92 -8.24
C GLN A 24 -28.45 -11.33 -7.02
N THR A 25 -28.44 -10.01 -6.88
CA THR A 25 -27.89 -9.36 -5.69
C THR A 25 -28.69 -9.71 -4.44
N GLN A 26 -30.03 -9.70 -4.53
CA GLN A 26 -30.88 -10.07 -3.39
C GLN A 26 -30.65 -11.52 -2.95
N ARG A 27 -30.53 -12.46 -3.89
CA ARG A 27 -30.16 -13.84 -3.54
C ARG A 27 -28.82 -13.94 -2.88
N SER A 28 -27.83 -13.17 -3.33
CA SER A 28 -26.50 -13.13 -2.71
C SER A 28 -26.55 -12.65 -1.27
N LEU A 29 -27.33 -11.60 -0.98
CA LEU A 29 -27.55 -11.09 0.38
C LEU A 29 -28.18 -12.13 1.31
N GLU A 30 -29.11 -12.93 0.78
CA GLU A 30 -29.75 -13.99 1.56
C GLU A 30 -28.85 -15.21 1.77
N ASN A 31 -28.04 -15.58 0.76
CA ASN A 31 -27.22 -16.80 0.78
C ASN A 31 -25.88 -16.61 1.52
N PHE A 32 -25.30 -15.40 1.51
CA PHE A 32 -23.95 -15.15 2.02
C PHE A 32 -23.95 -14.18 3.21
N GLN A 33 -24.56 -14.57 4.30
CA GLN A 33 -24.53 -13.84 5.56
C GLN A 33 -23.25 -14.20 6.35
N ILE A 34 -22.07 -13.94 5.76
CA ILE A 34 -20.76 -14.36 6.25
C ILE A 34 -19.87 -13.16 6.47
N GLY A 35 -19.38 -13.00 7.70
CA GLY A 35 -18.53 -11.86 8.07
C GLY A 35 -19.27 -10.52 7.94
N GLY A 36 -18.51 -9.44 7.83
CA GLY A 36 -19.10 -8.09 7.68
C GLY A 36 -18.34 -7.25 6.65
N GLN A 37 -17.28 -7.82 6.06
CA GLN A 37 -16.44 -7.12 5.08
C GLN A 37 -17.16 -7.05 3.75
N ARG A 38 -17.48 -5.84 3.30
CA ARG A 38 -18.03 -5.58 1.97
C ARG A 38 -16.93 -5.53 0.91
N GLN A 39 -17.31 -5.68 -0.35
CA GLN A 39 -16.41 -5.44 -1.47
C GLN A 39 -15.81 -4.03 -1.37
N PRO A 40 -14.47 -3.91 -1.56
CA PRO A 40 -13.84 -2.59 -1.56
C PRO A 40 -14.44 -1.66 -2.60
N ARG A 41 -14.61 -0.39 -2.24
CA ARG A 41 -15.15 0.63 -3.15
C ARG A 41 -14.30 0.77 -4.41
N GLU A 42 -13.00 0.59 -4.30
CA GLU A 42 -12.06 0.61 -5.43
C GLU A 42 -12.40 -0.44 -6.49
N ILE A 43 -12.91 -1.60 -6.07
CA ILE A 43 -13.37 -2.66 -7.00
C ILE A 43 -14.65 -2.21 -7.71
N ILE A 44 -15.60 -1.62 -7.01
CA ILE A 44 -16.84 -1.09 -7.62
C ILE A 44 -16.50 0.05 -8.59
N THR A 45 -15.61 0.94 -8.20
CA THR A 45 -15.10 2.01 -9.07
C THR A 45 -14.40 1.46 -10.33
N ALA A 46 -13.60 0.41 -10.18
CA ALA A 46 -12.93 -0.26 -11.31
C ALA A 46 -13.94 -0.96 -12.23
N PHE A 47 -14.96 -1.59 -11.68
CA PHE A 47 -16.10 -2.09 -12.50
C PHE A 47 -16.78 -0.97 -13.27
N ALA A 48 -17.01 0.18 -12.67
CA ALA A 48 -17.63 1.31 -13.37
C ALA A 48 -16.74 1.84 -14.52
N TRP A 49 -15.41 1.89 -14.36
CA TRP A 49 -14.49 2.17 -15.45
C TRP A 49 -14.59 1.13 -16.56
N LEU A 50 -14.55 -0.15 -16.19
CA LEU A 50 -14.61 -1.26 -17.13
C LEU A 50 -15.95 -1.29 -17.88
N LYS A 51 -17.10 -1.16 -17.18
CA LYS A 51 -18.43 -1.19 -17.80
C LYS A 51 -18.67 -0.01 -18.75
N GLU A 52 -18.16 1.18 -18.44
CA GLU A 52 -18.21 2.31 -19.38
C GLU A 52 -17.37 1.99 -20.63
N ALA A 53 -16.15 1.48 -20.47
CA ALA A 53 -15.31 1.10 -21.61
C ALA A 53 -15.93 0.00 -22.46
N CYS A 54 -16.49 -1.04 -21.82
CA CYS A 54 -17.19 -2.14 -22.47
C CYS A 54 -18.43 -1.66 -23.27
N ALA A 55 -19.22 -0.78 -22.67
CA ALA A 55 -20.42 -0.26 -23.35
C ALA A 55 -20.06 0.56 -24.59
N LEU A 56 -19.05 1.42 -24.51
CA LEU A 56 -18.57 2.22 -25.65
C LEU A 56 -17.99 1.32 -26.75
N ALA A 57 -17.19 0.30 -26.39
CA ALA A 57 -16.64 -0.66 -27.35
C ALA A 57 -17.77 -1.49 -28.00
N ASN A 58 -18.80 -1.90 -27.26
CA ASN A 58 -19.95 -2.60 -27.81
C ASN A 58 -20.78 -1.72 -28.77
N ALA A 59 -20.86 -0.42 -28.51
CA ALA A 59 -21.49 0.51 -29.45
C ALA A 59 -20.67 0.63 -30.75
N ASP A 60 -19.34 0.75 -30.66
CA ASP A 60 -18.44 0.76 -31.80
C ASP A 60 -18.57 -0.53 -32.64
N CYS A 61 -18.87 -1.66 -32.03
CA CYS A 61 -19.12 -2.96 -32.69
C CYS A 61 -20.57 -3.17 -33.13
N GLY A 62 -21.49 -2.22 -32.91
CA GLY A 62 -22.89 -2.33 -33.24
C GLY A 62 -23.68 -3.33 -32.37
N LYS A 63 -23.16 -3.74 -31.22
CA LYS A 63 -23.85 -4.60 -30.22
C LYS A 63 -24.81 -3.82 -29.35
N LEU A 64 -24.52 -2.54 -29.10
CA LEU A 64 -25.37 -1.59 -28.38
C LEU A 64 -25.64 -0.38 -29.25
N THR A 65 -26.82 0.25 -29.05
CA THR A 65 -27.06 1.58 -29.61
C THR A 65 -26.29 2.65 -28.89
N ALA A 66 -26.08 3.79 -29.54
CA ALA A 66 -25.40 4.94 -28.88
C ALA A 66 -26.15 5.42 -27.62
N GLU A 67 -27.48 5.35 -27.62
CA GLU A 67 -28.36 5.68 -26.49
C GLU A 67 -28.10 4.73 -25.30
N GLN A 68 -28.09 3.41 -25.55
CA GLN A 68 -27.81 2.40 -24.52
C GLN A 68 -26.42 2.56 -23.92
N ALA A 69 -25.39 2.69 -24.75
CA ALA A 69 -24.03 2.90 -24.29
C ALA A 69 -23.86 4.21 -23.52
N GLY A 70 -24.52 5.29 -23.99
CA GLY A 70 -24.53 6.59 -23.33
C GLY A 70 -25.18 6.54 -21.93
N ALA A 71 -26.29 5.79 -21.79
CA ALA A 71 -26.97 5.57 -20.51
C ALA A 71 -26.07 4.79 -19.51
N ILE A 72 -25.45 3.69 -19.96
CA ILE A 72 -24.48 2.93 -19.13
C ILE A 72 -23.33 3.84 -18.68
N ALA A 73 -22.73 4.58 -19.62
CA ALA A 73 -21.60 5.48 -19.32
C ALA A 73 -21.98 6.56 -18.30
N ALA A 74 -23.17 7.15 -18.42
CA ALA A 74 -23.63 8.17 -17.49
C ALA A 74 -23.79 7.63 -16.05
N VAL A 75 -24.37 6.43 -15.89
CA VAL A 75 -24.50 5.77 -14.60
C VAL A 75 -23.14 5.40 -14.03
N CYS A 76 -22.23 4.86 -14.84
CA CYS A 76 -20.88 4.51 -14.41
C CYS A 76 -20.11 5.71 -13.84
N ARG A 77 -20.28 6.91 -14.44
CA ARG A 77 -19.67 8.15 -13.92
C ARG A 77 -20.21 8.52 -12.53
N GLU A 78 -21.50 8.35 -12.30
CA GLU A 78 -22.11 8.60 -10.99
C GLU A 78 -21.67 7.58 -9.93
N ILE A 79 -21.51 6.31 -10.31
CA ILE A 79 -20.97 5.27 -9.43
C ILE A 79 -19.55 5.65 -9.01
N ARG A 80 -18.68 6.08 -9.95
CA ARG A 80 -17.32 6.54 -9.63
C ARG A 80 -17.31 7.76 -8.73
N ALA A 81 -18.28 8.65 -8.87
CA ALA A 81 -18.44 9.82 -8.01
C ALA A 81 -18.95 9.48 -6.59
N GLY A 82 -19.29 8.22 -6.30
CA GLY A 82 -19.77 7.78 -4.99
C GLY A 82 -21.24 8.03 -4.70
N LYS A 83 -22.01 8.41 -5.72
CA LYS A 83 -23.42 8.75 -5.53
C LYS A 83 -24.27 7.54 -5.12
N TRP A 84 -23.82 6.32 -5.45
CA TRP A 84 -24.57 5.09 -5.29
C TRP A 84 -23.87 4.03 -4.44
N ASP A 85 -22.99 4.42 -3.52
CA ASP A 85 -22.16 3.49 -2.75
C ASP A 85 -22.99 2.48 -1.93
N GLU A 86 -24.19 2.87 -1.46
CA GLU A 86 -25.08 1.99 -0.70
C GLU A 86 -25.76 0.89 -1.54
N GLU A 87 -25.71 1.02 -2.88
CA GLU A 87 -26.26 0.00 -3.79
C GLU A 87 -25.34 -1.21 -3.98
N PHE A 88 -24.17 -1.22 -3.34
CA PHE A 88 -23.17 -2.30 -3.43
C PHE A 88 -22.92 -2.97 -2.07
N PRO A 89 -23.96 -3.64 -1.50
CA PRO A 89 -23.92 -4.16 -0.13
C PRO A 89 -23.20 -5.50 0.03
N LEU A 90 -22.77 -6.15 -1.08
CA LEU A 90 -22.32 -7.53 -1.06
C LEU A 90 -21.03 -7.72 -0.30
N VAL A 91 -20.99 -8.81 0.46
CA VAL A 91 -19.80 -9.20 1.24
C VAL A 91 -18.72 -9.80 0.35
N VAL A 92 -17.47 -9.75 0.84
CA VAL A 92 -16.31 -10.42 0.23
C VAL A 92 -16.51 -11.93 0.14
N TRP A 93 -17.14 -12.51 1.14
CA TRP A 93 -17.35 -13.97 1.31
C TRP A 93 -18.55 -14.46 0.48
N GLN A 94 -18.43 -14.34 -0.85
CA GLN A 94 -19.41 -14.71 -1.86
C GLN A 94 -18.82 -15.77 -2.80
N THR A 95 -19.44 -16.02 -3.97
CA THR A 95 -18.83 -16.89 -4.98
C THR A 95 -17.42 -16.42 -5.35
N GLY A 96 -16.47 -17.33 -5.39
CA GLY A 96 -15.06 -17.01 -5.58
C GLY A 96 -14.68 -16.41 -6.93
N SER A 97 -15.53 -16.53 -7.94
CA SER A 97 -15.40 -15.85 -9.23
C SER A 97 -15.82 -14.36 -9.21
N GLY A 98 -16.50 -13.92 -8.13
CA GLY A 98 -17.03 -12.57 -8.02
C GLY A 98 -18.26 -12.29 -8.90
N THR A 99 -18.94 -13.34 -9.38
CA THR A 99 -20.12 -13.19 -10.25
C THR A 99 -21.21 -12.33 -9.63
N GLN A 100 -21.49 -12.49 -8.33
CA GLN A 100 -22.50 -11.66 -7.66
C GLN A 100 -22.14 -10.18 -7.69
N THR A 101 -20.87 -9.82 -7.48
CA THR A 101 -20.42 -8.43 -7.59
C THR A 101 -20.56 -7.89 -9.01
N ASN A 102 -20.18 -8.65 -10.04
CA ASN A 102 -20.41 -8.27 -11.44
C ASN A 102 -21.90 -8.05 -11.71
N MET A 103 -22.76 -8.96 -11.24
CA MET A 103 -24.19 -8.83 -11.45
C MET A 103 -24.80 -7.69 -10.64
N ASN A 104 -24.36 -7.45 -9.43
CA ASN A 104 -24.78 -6.29 -8.65
C ASN A 104 -24.51 -4.97 -9.43
N VAL A 105 -23.33 -4.82 -10.00
CA VAL A 105 -23.01 -3.65 -10.84
C VAL A 105 -23.91 -3.60 -12.08
N ASN A 106 -24.13 -4.73 -12.75
CA ASN A 106 -25.00 -4.78 -13.93
C ASN A 106 -26.45 -4.41 -13.61
N GLU A 107 -27.00 -4.95 -12.52
CA GLU A 107 -28.38 -4.70 -12.08
C GLU A 107 -28.58 -3.23 -11.70
N VAL A 108 -27.66 -2.65 -10.90
CA VAL A 108 -27.73 -1.24 -10.51
C VAL A 108 -27.63 -0.32 -11.73
N ILE A 109 -26.75 -0.60 -12.69
CA ILE A 109 -26.64 0.17 -13.94
C ILE A 109 -27.95 0.10 -14.73
N ALA A 110 -28.52 -1.09 -14.87
CA ALA A 110 -29.75 -1.29 -15.65
C ALA A 110 -30.94 -0.54 -15.04
N HIS A 111 -31.13 -0.62 -13.71
CA HIS A 111 -32.24 0.07 -13.04
C HIS A 111 -32.08 1.60 -13.06
N LEU A 112 -30.87 2.12 -12.80
CA LEU A 112 -30.62 3.56 -12.87
C LEU A 112 -30.73 4.13 -14.29
N ALA A 113 -30.49 3.32 -15.33
CA ALA A 113 -30.75 3.71 -16.71
C ALA A 113 -32.27 3.72 -17.01
N ALA A 114 -33.01 2.74 -16.46
CA ALA A 114 -34.48 2.67 -16.60
C ALA A 114 -35.15 3.89 -15.97
N ASP A 115 -34.69 4.38 -14.82
CA ASP A 115 -35.17 5.62 -14.19
C ASP A 115 -35.03 6.86 -15.09
N ARG A 116 -34.11 6.77 -16.07
CA ARG A 116 -33.86 7.82 -17.09
C ARG A 116 -34.53 7.58 -18.41
N GLY A 117 -35.40 6.57 -18.46
CA GLY A 117 -36.19 6.21 -19.66
C GLY A 117 -35.48 5.27 -20.64
N VAL A 118 -34.26 4.78 -20.32
CA VAL A 118 -33.55 3.83 -21.18
C VAL A 118 -33.61 2.43 -20.58
N GLN A 119 -34.43 1.55 -21.19
CA GLN A 119 -34.58 0.18 -20.72
C GLN A 119 -33.39 -0.68 -21.11
N LEU A 120 -32.69 -1.22 -20.11
CA LEU A 120 -31.54 -2.10 -20.26
C LEU A 120 -31.79 -3.43 -19.56
N HIS A 121 -31.28 -4.51 -20.17
CA HIS A 121 -31.19 -5.81 -19.50
C HIS A 121 -29.78 -6.00 -18.91
N PRO A 122 -29.65 -6.42 -17.62
CA PRO A 122 -28.35 -6.55 -16.97
C PRO A 122 -27.37 -7.48 -17.72
N ASN A 123 -27.85 -8.61 -18.26
CA ASN A 123 -27.00 -9.56 -18.97
C ASN A 123 -26.85 -9.21 -20.47
N ASP A 124 -27.92 -8.85 -21.18
CA ASP A 124 -27.90 -8.72 -22.63
C ASP A 124 -27.26 -7.39 -23.08
N HIS A 125 -27.41 -6.34 -22.28
CA HIS A 125 -26.90 -5.02 -22.60
C HIS A 125 -25.66 -4.61 -21.73
N VAL A 126 -25.80 -4.60 -20.41
CA VAL A 126 -24.69 -4.14 -19.52
C VAL A 126 -23.53 -5.13 -19.53
N ASN A 127 -23.83 -6.43 -19.61
CA ASN A 127 -22.81 -7.50 -19.67
C ASN A 127 -22.54 -8.00 -21.10
N ALA A 128 -23.00 -7.31 -22.15
CA ALA A 128 -22.77 -7.70 -23.54
C ALA A 128 -21.28 -7.94 -23.83
N SER A 129 -20.97 -9.03 -24.53
CA SER A 129 -19.59 -9.44 -24.90
C SER A 129 -18.67 -9.76 -23.72
N GLN A 130 -19.20 -10.02 -22.52
CA GLN A 130 -18.45 -10.21 -21.29
C GLN A 130 -18.88 -11.49 -20.56
N SER A 131 -18.04 -11.92 -19.61
CA SER A 131 -18.34 -12.88 -18.56
C SER A 131 -17.88 -12.30 -17.21
N SER A 132 -18.47 -12.74 -16.09
CA SER A 132 -17.90 -12.45 -14.77
C SER A 132 -16.45 -12.95 -14.65
N ASN A 133 -16.11 -13.99 -15.40
CA ASN A 133 -14.80 -14.63 -15.35
C ASN A 133 -13.69 -13.75 -15.92
N ASP A 134 -13.98 -12.89 -16.90
CA ASP A 134 -13.00 -11.93 -17.45
C ASP A 134 -13.18 -10.52 -16.88
N THR A 135 -14.38 -10.12 -16.45
CA THR A 135 -14.64 -8.79 -15.90
C THR A 135 -14.10 -8.61 -14.49
N PHE A 136 -14.30 -9.58 -13.57
CA PHE A 136 -13.83 -9.43 -12.21
C PHE A 136 -12.30 -9.37 -12.13
N PRO A 137 -11.51 -10.27 -12.73
CA PRO A 137 -10.05 -10.16 -12.73
C PRO A 137 -9.57 -8.87 -13.42
N SER A 138 -10.25 -8.40 -14.48
CA SER A 138 -9.93 -7.11 -15.09
C SER A 138 -10.19 -5.93 -14.14
N ALA A 139 -11.34 -5.90 -13.48
CA ALA A 139 -11.64 -4.88 -12.47
C ALA A 139 -10.66 -4.91 -11.29
N LEU A 140 -10.24 -6.11 -10.85
CA LEU A 140 -9.22 -6.29 -9.82
C LEU A 140 -7.88 -5.67 -10.23
N HIS A 141 -7.42 -5.94 -11.46
CA HIS A 141 -6.18 -5.37 -12.00
C HIS A 141 -6.27 -3.85 -12.17
N ILE A 142 -7.40 -3.33 -12.68
CA ILE A 142 -7.65 -1.89 -12.80
C ILE A 142 -7.59 -1.22 -11.42
N ALA A 143 -8.31 -1.77 -10.44
CA ALA A 143 -8.32 -1.23 -9.08
C ALA A 143 -6.91 -1.24 -8.45
N ALA A 144 -6.16 -2.34 -8.61
CA ALA A 144 -4.81 -2.45 -8.08
C ALA A 144 -3.85 -1.44 -8.72
N ALA A 145 -3.86 -1.32 -10.05
CA ALA A 145 -3.02 -0.37 -10.77
C ALA A 145 -3.32 1.08 -10.39
N LEU A 146 -4.61 1.48 -10.36
CA LEU A 146 -5.02 2.83 -10.00
C LEU A 146 -4.72 3.14 -8.52
N SER A 147 -4.95 2.21 -7.59
CA SER A 147 -4.58 2.42 -6.17
C SER A 147 -3.08 2.65 -5.99
N ILE A 148 -2.24 1.92 -6.73
CA ILE A 148 -0.79 2.15 -6.71
C ILE A 148 -0.44 3.52 -7.27
N THR A 149 -0.94 3.86 -8.47
CA THR A 149 -0.52 5.07 -9.20
C THR A 149 -1.09 6.35 -8.62
N GLU A 150 -2.33 6.34 -8.15
CA GLU A 150 -3.05 7.53 -7.70
C GLU A 150 -2.94 7.77 -6.18
N GLN A 151 -2.63 6.74 -5.39
CA GLN A 151 -2.64 6.83 -3.94
C GLN A 151 -1.30 6.45 -3.31
N VAL A 152 -0.84 5.21 -3.46
CA VAL A 152 0.36 4.71 -2.76
C VAL A 152 1.61 5.46 -3.17
N LEU A 153 1.89 5.53 -4.48
CA LEU A 153 3.11 6.18 -4.99
C LEU A 153 3.16 7.68 -4.64
N PRO A 154 2.12 8.50 -4.89
CA PRO A 154 2.16 9.92 -4.53
C PRO A 154 2.32 10.15 -3.02
N THR A 155 1.74 9.28 -2.18
CA THR A 155 1.87 9.40 -0.72
C THR A 155 3.26 9.03 -0.25
N ALA A 156 3.84 7.97 -0.80
CA ALA A 156 5.23 7.58 -0.51
C ALA A 156 6.23 8.68 -0.95
N GLU A 157 5.99 9.31 -2.10
CA GLU A 157 6.81 10.44 -2.57
C GLU A 157 6.75 11.63 -1.63
N ARG A 158 5.56 11.97 -1.08
CA ARG A 158 5.43 13.02 -0.06
C ARG A 158 6.17 12.67 1.24
N LEU A 159 6.12 11.42 1.67
CA LEU A 159 6.87 10.96 2.84
C LEU A 159 8.38 11.03 2.60
N ALA A 160 8.86 10.59 1.44
CA ALA A 160 10.27 10.68 1.07
C ALA A 160 10.74 12.14 1.00
N ALA A 161 9.91 13.06 0.51
CA ALA A 161 10.19 14.49 0.50
C ALA A 161 10.29 15.08 1.92
N ALA A 162 9.48 14.60 2.87
CA ALA A 162 9.57 15.01 4.28
C ALA A 162 10.90 14.55 4.91
N PHE A 163 11.34 13.31 4.64
CA PHE A 163 12.65 12.84 5.07
C PHE A 163 13.79 13.66 4.43
N ARG A 164 13.69 14.00 3.16
CA ARG A 164 14.70 14.86 2.49
C ARG A 164 14.81 16.22 3.16
N LYS A 165 13.70 16.84 3.53
CA LYS A 165 13.70 18.11 4.26
C LYS A 165 14.36 17.97 5.65
N LEU A 166 14.12 16.85 6.34
CA LEU A 166 14.77 16.56 7.63
C LEU A 166 16.28 16.36 7.44
N GLU A 167 16.71 15.62 6.42
CA GLU A 167 18.12 15.43 6.01
C GLU A 167 18.82 16.76 5.77
N GLU A 168 18.23 17.64 4.96
CA GLU A 168 18.75 18.97 4.62
C GLU A 168 18.78 19.93 5.82
N GLY A 169 17.95 19.73 6.82
CA GLY A 169 17.88 20.56 8.00
C GLY A 169 19.06 20.39 8.97
N TYR A 170 19.76 19.25 8.91
CA TYR A 170 20.84 18.90 9.87
C TYR A 170 22.05 18.25 9.19
N PRO A 171 22.66 18.89 8.18
CA PRO A 171 23.66 18.28 7.30
C PRO A 171 24.96 17.89 8.01
N ASP A 172 25.30 18.57 9.11
CA ASP A 172 26.58 18.42 9.79
C ASP A 172 26.47 17.87 11.23
N LEU A 173 25.26 17.52 11.67
CA LEU A 173 25.07 16.97 13.00
C LEU A 173 25.60 15.52 13.05
N ILE A 174 26.64 15.30 13.82
CA ILE A 174 27.27 13.99 14.00
C ILE A 174 26.72 13.32 15.26
N ARG A 175 26.43 12.05 15.13
CA ARG A 175 25.96 11.18 16.22
C ARG A 175 26.73 9.87 16.25
N ILE A 176 26.55 9.10 17.32
CA ILE A 176 27.06 7.72 17.37
C ILE A 176 26.15 6.80 16.58
N GLY A 177 26.72 5.95 15.71
CA GLY A 177 26.02 4.85 15.07
C GLY A 177 25.79 3.69 16.02
N ARG A 178 24.81 2.84 15.72
CA ARG A 178 24.53 1.63 16.49
C ARG A 178 24.33 0.44 15.57
N THR A 179 25.01 -0.67 15.91
CA THR A 179 24.77 -1.98 15.30
C THR A 179 24.52 -2.97 16.44
N HIS A 180 23.56 -3.89 16.30
CA HIS A 180 23.13 -4.79 17.38
C HIS A 180 22.63 -4.05 18.65
N LEU A 181 22.17 -2.82 18.52
CA LEU A 181 21.87 -1.88 19.61
C LEU A 181 23.10 -1.52 20.50
N GLN A 182 24.31 -1.83 20.03
CA GLN A 182 25.57 -1.45 20.67
C GLN A 182 26.19 -0.27 19.93
N ASP A 183 26.97 0.54 20.67
CA ASP A 183 27.72 1.66 20.11
C ASP A 183 28.62 1.20 18.96
N ALA A 184 28.62 1.94 17.88
CA ALA A 184 29.43 1.73 16.70
C ALA A 184 30.19 3.03 16.33
N THR A 185 30.72 3.10 15.10
CA THR A 185 31.40 4.30 14.62
C THR A 185 30.39 5.44 14.37
N PRO A 186 30.88 6.71 14.42
CA PRO A 186 30.05 7.86 14.11
C PRO A 186 29.45 7.85 12.70
N LEU A 187 28.34 8.55 12.55
CA LEU A 187 27.76 8.94 11.27
C LEU A 187 27.08 10.31 11.42
N LYS A 188 26.77 10.95 10.30
CA LYS A 188 25.91 12.13 10.31
C LYS A 188 24.44 11.72 10.47
N PHE A 189 23.65 12.50 11.21
CA PHE A 189 22.20 12.32 11.30
C PHE A 189 21.56 12.38 9.90
N ALA A 190 22.02 13.28 9.03
CA ALA A 190 21.58 13.34 7.64
C ALA A 190 21.82 12.04 6.87
N GLN A 191 22.92 11.32 7.13
CA GLN A 191 23.19 10.03 6.48
C GLN A 191 22.19 8.95 6.92
N GLU A 192 21.81 8.92 8.19
CA GLU A 192 20.78 8.03 8.71
C GLU A 192 19.42 8.31 8.08
N VAL A 193 18.99 9.58 8.07
CA VAL A 193 17.73 10.02 7.46
C VAL A 193 17.70 9.71 5.95
N SER A 194 18.83 9.85 5.26
CA SER A 194 18.94 9.44 3.85
C SER A 194 18.67 7.96 3.66
N GLY A 195 19.07 7.11 4.60
CA GLY A 195 18.74 5.70 4.65
C GLY A 195 17.24 5.47 4.81
N TRP A 196 16.57 6.21 5.72
CA TRP A 196 15.10 6.13 5.86
C TRP A 196 14.37 6.56 4.58
N ARG A 197 14.84 7.62 3.92
CA ARG A 197 14.29 8.08 2.64
C ARG A 197 14.42 7.00 1.57
N GLU A 198 15.58 6.38 1.41
CA GLU A 198 15.81 5.31 0.44
C GLU A 198 14.96 4.06 0.71
N LEU A 199 14.71 3.74 1.99
CA LEU A 199 13.79 2.67 2.40
C LEU A 199 12.33 2.89 1.92
N VAL A 200 11.95 4.15 1.64
CA VAL A 200 10.66 4.49 1.01
C VAL A 200 10.76 4.50 -0.52
N GLU A 201 11.82 5.11 -1.07
CA GLU A 201 12.00 5.29 -2.52
C GLU A 201 12.24 3.95 -3.27
N ALA A 202 12.99 3.03 -2.68
CA ALA A 202 13.29 1.73 -3.32
C ALA A 202 12.03 0.87 -3.60
N PRO A 203 11.10 0.67 -2.65
CA PRO A 203 9.84 -0.01 -2.94
C PRO A 203 8.96 0.71 -3.97
N CYS A 204 9.01 2.04 -4.06
CA CYS A 204 8.31 2.77 -5.11
C CYS A 204 8.81 2.38 -6.51
N ARG A 205 10.12 2.15 -6.67
CA ARG A 205 10.66 1.62 -7.94
C ARG A 205 10.17 0.21 -8.22
N MET A 206 10.05 -0.64 -7.20
CA MET A 206 9.50 -2.01 -7.33
C MET A 206 8.02 -1.97 -7.74
N LEU A 207 7.22 -1.08 -7.13
CA LEU A 207 5.81 -0.90 -7.49
C LEU A 207 5.66 -0.45 -8.95
N ARG A 208 6.47 0.50 -9.41
CA ARG A 208 6.46 0.92 -10.82
C ARG A 208 6.85 -0.21 -11.76
N ALA A 209 7.77 -1.08 -11.37
CA ALA A 209 8.15 -2.25 -12.16
C ALA A 209 7.03 -3.31 -12.25
N ALA A 210 6.11 -3.36 -11.27
CA ALA A 210 4.98 -4.29 -11.28
C ALA A 210 3.79 -3.79 -12.12
N LEU A 211 3.67 -2.49 -12.38
CA LEU A 211 2.53 -1.90 -13.10
C LEU A 211 2.29 -2.51 -14.49
N PRO A 212 3.32 -2.73 -15.34
CA PRO A 212 3.08 -3.30 -16.67
C PRO A 212 2.38 -4.67 -16.65
N GLU A 213 2.63 -5.50 -15.63
CA GLU A 213 1.94 -6.79 -15.50
C GLU A 213 0.51 -6.63 -14.96
N LEU A 214 0.27 -5.69 -14.04
CA LEU A 214 -1.09 -5.37 -13.57
C LEU A 214 -1.96 -4.72 -14.65
N GLN A 215 -1.37 -4.05 -15.62
CA GLN A 215 -2.07 -3.36 -16.69
C GLN A 215 -2.52 -4.30 -17.82
N LYS A 216 -2.13 -5.58 -17.80
CA LYS A 216 -2.64 -6.61 -18.69
C LYS A 216 -3.98 -7.14 -18.18
N LEU A 217 -5.03 -7.06 -19.01
CA LEU A 217 -6.41 -7.36 -18.62
C LEU A 217 -6.94 -8.66 -19.25
N ALA A 218 -7.72 -9.39 -18.46
CA ALA A 218 -8.39 -10.61 -18.89
C ALA A 218 -9.58 -10.35 -19.82
N ILE A 219 -10.06 -9.11 -19.91
CA ILE A 219 -11.25 -8.74 -20.70
C ILE A 219 -11.13 -9.23 -22.13
N GLY A 220 -12.25 -9.73 -22.68
CA GLY A 220 -12.32 -10.37 -23.98
C GLY A 220 -12.08 -11.88 -23.95
N GLY A 221 -11.59 -12.46 -22.81
CA GLY A 221 -11.48 -13.91 -22.65
C GLY A 221 -12.81 -14.62 -22.47
N THR A 222 -13.80 -13.90 -22.02
CA THR A 222 -15.15 -14.38 -21.69
C THR A 222 -15.15 -15.56 -20.70
N ALA A 223 -15.89 -16.64 -20.97
CA ALA A 223 -16.14 -17.70 -20.00
C ALA A 223 -14.89 -18.52 -19.62
N VAL A 224 -14.03 -18.86 -20.60
CA VAL A 224 -12.90 -19.79 -20.42
C VAL A 224 -11.61 -19.35 -21.12
N GLY A 225 -11.58 -18.16 -21.72
CA GLY A 225 -10.40 -17.60 -22.39
C GLY A 225 -10.46 -17.67 -23.93
N THR A 226 -11.54 -18.24 -24.50
CA THR A 226 -11.68 -18.40 -25.97
C THR A 226 -12.31 -17.19 -26.67
N GLY A 227 -12.79 -16.20 -25.91
CA GLY A 227 -13.48 -15.03 -26.47
C GLY A 227 -14.87 -15.31 -27.05
N LEU A 228 -15.52 -16.40 -26.63
CA LEU A 228 -16.83 -16.77 -27.12
C LEU A 228 -17.82 -15.60 -26.97
N ASN A 229 -18.53 -15.25 -28.08
CA ASN A 229 -19.48 -14.15 -28.19
C ASN A 229 -18.92 -12.73 -28.12
N ALA A 230 -17.62 -12.54 -27.90
CA ALA A 230 -16.99 -11.22 -28.01
C ALA A 230 -16.70 -10.91 -29.50
N PRO A 231 -16.90 -9.68 -29.97
CA PRO A 231 -16.49 -9.25 -31.30
C PRO A 231 -14.96 -9.29 -31.46
N GLU A 232 -14.50 -9.44 -32.68
CA GLU A 232 -13.06 -9.37 -33.01
C GLU A 232 -12.48 -7.98 -32.60
N GLY A 233 -11.34 -7.96 -31.90
CA GLY A 233 -10.68 -6.74 -31.43
C GLY A 233 -11.41 -6.01 -30.29
N TYR A 234 -12.43 -6.65 -29.69
CA TYR A 234 -13.20 -6.06 -28.59
C TYR A 234 -12.32 -5.68 -27.37
N ASP A 235 -11.42 -6.55 -26.98
CA ASP A 235 -10.51 -6.34 -25.85
C ASP A 235 -9.58 -5.15 -26.10
N GLU A 236 -9.03 -4.99 -27.30
CA GLU A 236 -8.23 -3.81 -27.67
C GLU A 236 -9.05 -2.52 -27.61
N MET A 237 -10.30 -2.55 -28.09
CA MET A 237 -11.19 -1.39 -28.01
C MET A 237 -11.49 -1.02 -26.56
N VAL A 238 -11.78 -2.00 -25.69
CA VAL A 238 -12.01 -1.76 -24.27
C VAL A 238 -10.76 -1.17 -23.61
N CYS A 239 -9.58 -1.75 -23.82
CA CYS A 239 -8.34 -1.26 -23.25
C CYS A 239 -7.99 0.14 -23.75
N ARG A 240 -8.23 0.45 -25.04
CA ARG A 240 -8.07 1.80 -25.58
C ARG A 240 -8.95 2.81 -24.87
N ARG A 241 -10.25 2.48 -24.65
CA ARG A 241 -11.17 3.35 -23.90
C ARG A 241 -10.73 3.56 -22.46
N LEU A 242 -10.22 2.51 -21.80
CA LEU A 242 -9.66 2.62 -20.45
C LEU A 242 -8.45 3.55 -20.41
N ARG A 243 -7.51 3.43 -21.35
CA ARG A 243 -6.36 4.35 -21.48
C ARG A 243 -6.79 5.81 -21.64
N GLU A 244 -7.75 6.05 -22.54
CA GLU A 244 -8.30 7.39 -22.78
C GLU A 244 -8.93 8.01 -21.52
N MET A 245 -9.60 7.20 -20.70
CA MET A 245 -10.33 7.65 -19.52
C MET A 245 -9.47 7.78 -18.26
N THR A 246 -8.48 6.91 -18.10
CA THR A 246 -7.69 6.80 -16.85
C THR A 246 -6.27 7.33 -16.98
N GLY A 247 -5.74 7.42 -18.20
CA GLY A 247 -4.33 7.73 -18.44
C GLY A 247 -3.35 6.58 -18.13
N ALA A 248 -3.84 5.41 -17.67
CA ALA A 248 -3.03 4.24 -17.39
C ALA A 248 -2.95 3.32 -18.62
N ASP A 249 -1.79 2.68 -18.85
CA ASP A 249 -1.48 1.90 -20.06
C ASP A 249 -2.09 0.49 -20.07
N PHE A 250 -3.40 0.37 -19.86
CA PHE A 250 -4.09 -0.92 -19.92
C PHE A 250 -4.02 -1.53 -21.31
N THR A 251 -3.70 -2.83 -21.36
CA THR A 251 -3.60 -3.64 -22.58
C THR A 251 -4.33 -4.96 -22.39
N PRO A 252 -4.81 -5.61 -23.48
CA PRO A 252 -5.28 -6.98 -23.37
C PRO A 252 -4.12 -7.92 -23.01
N ASP A 253 -4.35 -8.87 -22.10
CA ASP A 253 -3.39 -9.95 -21.91
C ASP A 253 -3.33 -10.80 -23.19
N GLU A 254 -2.12 -11.14 -23.62
CA GLU A 254 -1.89 -11.96 -24.84
C GLU A 254 -2.44 -13.38 -24.66
N ASN A 255 -2.44 -13.88 -23.43
CA ASN A 255 -2.93 -15.22 -23.09
C ASN A 255 -4.11 -15.15 -22.11
N LYS A 256 -5.33 -15.14 -22.65
CA LYS A 256 -6.55 -15.08 -21.86
C LYS A 256 -6.74 -16.27 -20.91
N PHE A 257 -6.17 -17.43 -21.23
CA PHE A 257 -6.21 -18.62 -20.36
C PHE A 257 -5.37 -18.40 -19.10
N HIS A 258 -4.20 -17.75 -19.24
CA HIS A 258 -3.40 -17.30 -18.12
C HIS A 258 -4.12 -16.22 -17.32
N ALA A 259 -4.61 -15.17 -17.97
CA ALA A 259 -5.24 -14.02 -17.31
C ALA A 259 -6.47 -14.38 -16.45
N LEU A 260 -7.27 -15.39 -16.86
CA LEU A 260 -8.41 -15.86 -16.08
C LEU A 260 -7.97 -16.65 -14.83
N THR A 261 -6.88 -17.40 -14.92
CA THR A 261 -6.48 -18.37 -13.88
C THR A 261 -5.37 -17.88 -12.99
N SER A 262 -4.34 -17.21 -13.52
CA SER A 262 -3.22 -16.72 -12.72
C SER A 262 -3.53 -15.38 -12.03
N LYS A 263 -2.90 -15.17 -10.88
CA LYS A 263 -2.87 -13.90 -10.14
C LYS A 263 -1.43 -13.52 -9.76
N ASP A 264 -0.48 -13.96 -10.55
CA ASP A 264 0.96 -13.72 -10.37
C ASP A 264 1.32 -12.23 -10.43
N ALA A 265 0.71 -11.45 -11.33
CA ALA A 265 0.86 -10.00 -11.38
C ALA A 265 0.42 -9.33 -10.06
N LEU A 266 -0.68 -9.81 -9.45
CA LEU A 266 -1.16 -9.32 -8.16
C LEU A 266 -0.19 -9.68 -7.03
N VAL A 267 0.34 -10.92 -7.03
CA VAL A 267 1.35 -11.37 -6.06
C VAL A 267 2.62 -10.54 -6.17
N PHE A 268 3.10 -10.28 -7.38
CA PHE A 268 4.29 -9.48 -7.62
C PHE A 268 4.12 -8.04 -7.10
N ALA A 269 3.02 -7.39 -7.44
CA ALA A 269 2.72 -6.03 -6.98
C ALA A 269 2.53 -5.97 -5.46
N HIS A 270 1.84 -6.95 -4.87
CA HIS A 270 1.65 -6.98 -3.41
C HIS A 270 2.95 -7.29 -2.68
N GLY A 271 3.86 -8.07 -3.27
CA GLY A 271 5.22 -8.26 -2.77
C GLY A 271 5.99 -6.93 -2.63
N ALA A 272 5.78 -5.99 -3.56
CA ALA A 272 6.36 -4.65 -3.46
C ALA A 272 5.68 -3.79 -2.36
N LEU A 273 4.36 -3.91 -2.17
CA LEU A 273 3.66 -3.30 -1.01
C LEU A 273 4.18 -3.86 0.30
N LYS A 274 4.41 -5.16 0.39
CA LYS A 274 5.02 -5.81 1.56
C LYS A 274 6.44 -5.29 1.81
N ALA A 275 7.26 -5.09 0.78
CA ALA A 275 8.59 -4.52 0.94
C ALA A 275 8.53 -3.10 1.52
N LEU A 276 7.58 -2.27 1.05
CA LEU A 276 7.33 -0.94 1.62
C LEU A 276 6.90 -1.04 3.09
N ALA A 277 5.97 -1.94 3.43
CA ALA A 277 5.52 -2.16 4.81
C ALA A 277 6.66 -2.58 5.74
N ALA A 278 7.54 -3.49 5.30
CA ALA A 278 8.69 -3.95 6.07
C ALA A 278 9.67 -2.80 6.35
N ASN A 279 9.93 -1.96 5.35
CA ASN A 279 10.79 -0.80 5.48
C ASN A 279 10.18 0.28 6.41
N LEU A 280 8.88 0.54 6.30
CA LEU A 280 8.18 1.47 7.19
C LEU A 280 8.22 0.98 8.65
N MET A 281 8.08 -0.32 8.90
CA MET A 281 8.22 -0.91 10.22
C MET A 281 9.62 -0.64 10.80
N LYS A 282 10.67 -0.80 9.99
CA LYS A 282 12.06 -0.51 10.39
C LYS A 282 12.23 0.97 10.74
N ILE A 283 11.77 1.88 9.89
CA ILE A 283 11.83 3.33 10.12
C ILE A 283 11.12 3.71 11.42
N ALA A 284 9.90 3.24 11.59
CA ALA A 284 9.10 3.53 12.79
C ALA A 284 9.75 3.00 14.07
N ASN A 285 10.39 1.83 14.03
CA ASN A 285 11.12 1.29 15.17
C ASN A 285 12.39 2.08 15.49
N ASP A 286 13.16 2.52 14.51
CA ASP A 286 14.32 3.37 14.75
C ASP A 286 13.89 4.68 15.45
N ILE A 287 12.90 5.37 14.90
CA ILE A 287 12.40 6.62 15.48
C ILE A 287 11.88 6.42 16.91
N ARG A 288 11.18 5.32 17.19
CA ARG A 288 10.71 4.97 18.57
C ARG A 288 11.86 4.78 19.53
N TRP A 289 12.89 4.06 19.10
CA TRP A 289 14.06 3.83 19.93
C TRP A 289 14.81 5.12 20.23
N GLU A 290 15.06 5.93 19.22
CA GLU A 290 15.79 7.19 19.36
C GLU A 290 15.02 8.25 20.14
N ALA A 291 13.69 8.25 20.04
CA ALA A 291 12.80 9.12 20.82
C ALA A 291 12.49 8.58 22.22
N SER A 292 12.99 7.40 22.59
CA SER A 292 12.65 6.76 23.87
C SER A 292 13.13 7.56 25.08
N GLY A 293 12.32 7.57 26.12
CA GLY A 293 12.65 8.26 27.38
C GLY A 293 11.62 9.32 27.72
N PRO A 294 11.97 10.61 27.71
CA PRO A 294 13.18 11.28 27.21
C PRO A 294 14.41 11.25 28.13
N ARG A 295 14.24 10.97 29.43
CA ARG A 295 15.37 11.03 30.39
C ARG A 295 16.04 9.69 30.65
N CYS A 296 15.26 8.59 30.65
CA CYS A 296 15.72 7.24 30.99
C CYS A 296 15.86 6.32 29.77
N GLY A 297 15.74 6.85 28.57
CA GLY A 297 15.95 6.15 27.30
C GLY A 297 17.03 6.81 26.46
N MET A 298 17.02 6.60 25.15
CA MET A 298 17.99 7.22 24.23
C MET A 298 17.85 8.74 24.18
N GLY A 299 16.64 9.24 23.97
CA GLY A 299 16.32 10.67 23.99
C GLY A 299 17.06 11.51 22.97
N GLU A 300 17.48 10.91 21.85
CA GLU A 300 18.21 11.60 20.78
C GLU A 300 17.29 12.29 19.76
N LEU A 301 16.02 11.86 19.69
CA LEU A 301 14.99 12.53 18.91
C LEU A 301 13.86 13.03 19.80
N ARG A 302 13.27 14.14 19.39
CA ARG A 302 11.98 14.64 19.89
C ARG A 302 10.97 14.50 18.78
N ILE A 303 9.80 13.92 19.10
CA ILE A 303 8.66 13.74 18.21
C ILE A 303 7.49 14.59 18.68
N PRO A 304 6.54 14.94 17.81
CA PRO A 304 5.34 15.70 18.18
C PRO A 304 4.52 15.03 19.29
N GLU A 305 3.97 15.84 20.18
CA GLU A 305 3.02 15.45 21.22
C GLU A 305 1.60 15.55 20.65
N ASN A 306 1.02 14.45 20.18
CA ASN A 306 -0.27 14.47 19.51
C ASN A 306 -1.45 14.28 20.48
N GLU A 307 -1.27 13.45 21.52
CA GLU A 307 -2.30 13.14 22.51
C GLU A 307 -1.68 12.72 23.86
N PRO A 308 -2.45 12.78 24.98
CA PRO A 308 -2.02 12.26 26.26
C PRO A 308 -1.69 10.76 26.18
N GLY A 309 -0.49 10.37 26.60
CA GLY A 309 0.01 9.00 26.47
C GLY A 309 -0.38 8.04 27.60
N SER A 310 -1.09 8.53 28.65
CA SER A 310 -1.44 7.69 29.81
C SER A 310 -2.61 8.30 30.59
N SER A 311 -3.48 7.44 31.08
CA SER A 311 -4.58 7.84 31.97
C SER A 311 -4.15 8.09 33.41
N ILE A 312 -2.97 7.60 33.83
CA ILE A 312 -2.48 7.67 35.21
C ILE A 312 -1.10 8.32 35.37
N MET A 313 -0.39 8.62 34.25
CA MET A 313 0.94 9.26 34.26
C MET A 313 0.83 10.60 33.52
N PRO A 314 0.53 11.72 34.22
CA PRO A 314 0.42 13.03 33.58
C PRO A 314 1.72 13.44 32.87
N GLY A 315 1.58 13.97 31.66
CA GLY A 315 2.73 14.42 30.85
C GLY A 315 3.49 13.31 30.10
N LYS A 316 3.02 12.05 30.18
CA LYS A 316 3.59 10.98 29.36
C LYS A 316 3.12 11.12 27.92
N VAL A 317 4.06 11.10 26.98
CA VAL A 317 3.82 11.07 25.53
C VAL A 317 4.32 9.74 24.95
N ASN A 318 3.52 9.11 24.10
CA ASN A 318 3.86 7.86 23.43
C ASN A 318 4.15 8.09 21.95
N PRO A 319 4.98 7.26 21.30
CA PRO A 319 5.25 7.33 19.86
C PRO A 319 4.13 6.68 19.04
N THR A 320 2.87 7.14 19.22
CA THR A 320 1.65 6.49 18.73
C THR A 320 1.59 6.37 17.20
N GLN A 321 2.13 7.35 16.48
CA GLN A 321 2.23 7.29 15.02
C GLN A 321 3.15 6.14 14.56
N CYS A 322 4.26 5.94 15.23
CA CYS A 322 5.14 4.80 14.97
C CYS A 322 4.44 3.46 15.27
N GLU A 323 3.62 3.41 16.32
CA GLU A 323 2.85 2.21 16.66
C GLU A 323 1.79 1.90 15.60
N ALA A 324 1.09 2.90 15.10
CA ALA A 324 0.14 2.76 14.00
C ALA A 324 0.81 2.21 12.72
N VAL A 325 1.98 2.74 12.36
CA VAL A 325 2.79 2.25 11.22
C VAL A 325 3.13 0.77 11.40
N THR A 326 3.60 0.36 12.58
CA THR A 326 3.98 -1.04 12.80
C THR A 326 2.78 -1.99 12.77
N MET A 327 1.60 -1.59 13.28
CA MET A 327 0.38 -2.38 13.19
C MET A 327 -0.11 -2.52 11.73
N ALA A 328 -0.10 -1.43 10.95
CA ALA A 328 -0.45 -1.48 9.53
C ALA A 328 0.49 -2.41 8.75
N ALA A 329 1.80 -2.34 9.01
CA ALA A 329 2.79 -3.21 8.38
C ALA A 329 2.54 -4.70 8.69
N VAL A 330 2.18 -5.06 9.92
CA VAL A 330 1.80 -6.43 10.29
C VAL A 330 0.60 -6.90 9.50
N GLN A 331 -0.44 -6.05 9.36
CA GLN A 331 -1.64 -6.40 8.59
C GLN A 331 -1.31 -6.62 7.11
N VAL A 332 -0.49 -5.76 6.50
CA VAL A 332 -0.05 -5.92 5.10
C VAL A 332 0.71 -7.24 4.89
N MET A 333 1.56 -7.64 5.82
CA MET A 333 2.26 -8.94 5.77
C MET A 333 1.28 -10.12 5.85
N GLY A 334 0.25 -10.03 6.68
CA GLY A 334 -0.83 -11.02 6.73
C GLY A 334 -1.64 -11.10 5.44
N ASN A 335 -1.97 -9.94 4.86
CA ASN A 335 -2.67 -9.85 3.58
C ASN A 335 -1.85 -10.45 2.43
N ASP A 336 -0.52 -10.26 2.44
CA ASP A 336 0.39 -10.86 1.46
C ASP A 336 0.34 -12.39 1.47
N ALA A 337 0.33 -12.98 2.65
CA ALA A 337 0.18 -14.42 2.80
C ALA A 337 -1.18 -14.91 2.25
N ALA A 338 -2.27 -14.19 2.57
CA ALA A 338 -3.59 -14.52 2.06
C ALA A 338 -3.65 -14.45 0.51
N ILE A 339 -3.07 -13.42 -0.10
CA ILE A 339 -3.01 -13.27 -1.55
C ILE A 339 -2.16 -14.39 -2.18
N GLY A 340 -1.00 -14.71 -1.61
CA GLY A 340 -0.13 -15.78 -2.10
C GLY A 340 -0.83 -17.13 -2.11
N PHE A 341 -1.53 -17.49 -1.04
CA PHE A 341 -2.32 -18.71 -0.97
C PHE A 341 -3.50 -18.69 -1.96
N ALA A 342 -4.24 -17.58 -2.05
CA ALA A 342 -5.35 -17.44 -2.98
C ALA A 342 -4.89 -17.55 -4.45
N ALA A 343 -3.74 -16.97 -4.78
CA ALA A 343 -3.16 -17.03 -6.13
C ALA A 343 -2.68 -18.44 -6.50
N SER A 344 -2.25 -19.26 -5.52
CA SER A 344 -1.85 -20.66 -5.76
C SER A 344 -3.02 -21.59 -6.04
N GLN A 345 -4.25 -21.13 -5.87
CA GLN A 345 -5.48 -21.88 -6.09
C GLN A 345 -6.01 -21.66 -7.52
N GLY A 346 -7.06 -22.37 -7.82
CA GLY A 346 -7.68 -22.35 -9.14
C GLY A 346 -7.66 -23.75 -9.75
N ASN A 347 -8.72 -24.08 -10.43
CA ASN A 347 -8.88 -25.38 -11.07
C ASN A 347 -9.26 -25.15 -12.53
N PHE A 348 -8.50 -25.75 -13.44
CA PHE A 348 -8.68 -25.60 -14.87
C PHE A 348 -8.65 -24.12 -15.32
N GLN A 349 -9.75 -23.59 -15.86
CA GLN A 349 -9.79 -22.30 -16.53
C GLN A 349 -10.17 -21.11 -15.65
N LEU A 350 -10.26 -21.28 -14.32
CA LEU A 350 -10.65 -20.18 -13.44
C LEU A 350 -10.04 -20.27 -12.04
N ASN A 351 -9.58 -19.14 -11.53
CA ASN A 351 -9.32 -18.94 -10.10
C ASN A 351 -10.60 -18.44 -9.41
N VAL A 352 -11.01 -19.09 -8.34
CA VAL A 352 -12.23 -18.76 -7.57
C VAL A 352 -11.94 -18.19 -6.18
N PHE A 353 -10.82 -17.46 -6.03
CA PHE A 353 -10.43 -16.72 -4.83
C PHE A 353 -10.30 -15.21 -5.10
N LEU A 354 -11.03 -14.71 -6.12
CA LEU A 354 -10.90 -13.35 -6.60
C LEU A 354 -11.36 -12.29 -5.57
N PRO A 355 -12.53 -12.43 -4.91
CA PRO A 355 -12.99 -11.42 -3.96
C PRO A 355 -12.06 -11.26 -2.75
N VAL A 356 -11.53 -12.35 -2.20
CA VAL A 356 -10.59 -12.28 -1.08
C VAL A 356 -9.25 -11.68 -1.48
N SER A 357 -8.77 -11.94 -2.69
CA SER A 357 -7.56 -11.31 -3.24
C SER A 357 -7.76 -9.80 -3.43
N ALA A 358 -8.91 -9.41 -3.98
CA ALA A 358 -9.29 -8.01 -4.14
C ALA A 358 -9.33 -7.26 -2.80
N TYR A 359 -9.99 -7.83 -1.81
CA TYR A 359 -10.11 -7.25 -0.47
C TYR A 359 -8.75 -7.04 0.18
N ASN A 360 -7.91 -8.08 0.22
CA ASN A 360 -6.60 -8.00 0.89
C ASN A 360 -5.66 -7.01 0.17
N PHE A 361 -5.71 -6.95 -1.16
CA PHE A 361 -4.89 -6.00 -1.92
C PHE A 361 -5.30 -4.56 -1.63
N GLN A 362 -6.60 -4.25 -1.74
CA GLN A 362 -7.11 -2.91 -1.52
C GLN A 362 -6.96 -2.46 -0.07
N LEU A 363 -7.15 -3.37 0.89
CA LEU A 363 -6.88 -3.09 2.30
C LEU A 363 -5.41 -2.71 2.52
N SER A 364 -4.46 -3.42 1.91
CA SER A 364 -3.03 -3.12 2.03
C SER A 364 -2.68 -1.77 1.41
N ALA A 365 -3.17 -1.48 0.21
CA ALA A 365 -2.92 -0.22 -0.47
C ALA A 365 -3.46 0.97 0.34
N ARG A 366 -4.68 0.86 0.86
CA ARG A 366 -5.31 1.89 1.69
C ARG A 366 -4.57 2.10 3.00
N LEU A 367 -4.28 1.02 3.74
CA LEU A 367 -3.55 1.12 5.01
C LEU A 367 -2.19 1.79 4.84
N LEU A 368 -1.44 1.42 3.79
CA LEU A 368 -0.14 2.05 3.51
C LEU A 368 -0.29 3.51 3.14
N THR A 369 -1.28 3.86 2.31
CA THR A 369 -1.56 5.26 1.96
C THR A 369 -1.88 6.09 3.20
N ASP A 370 -2.84 5.65 4.00
CA ASP A 370 -3.33 6.40 5.15
C ASP A 370 -2.25 6.54 6.24
N VAL A 371 -1.54 5.44 6.54
CA VAL A 371 -0.54 5.45 7.60
C VAL A 371 0.71 6.24 7.21
N MET A 372 1.13 6.23 5.95
CA MET A 372 2.25 7.05 5.50
C MET A 372 1.94 8.55 5.58
N ASP A 373 0.73 8.95 5.21
CA ASP A 373 0.34 10.37 5.27
C ASP A 373 0.18 10.84 6.72
N SER A 374 -0.48 10.03 7.57
CA SER A 374 -0.59 10.30 9.01
C SER A 374 0.79 10.40 9.68
N PHE A 375 1.67 9.44 9.41
CA PHE A 375 3.04 9.41 9.95
C PHE A 375 3.87 10.60 9.48
N ARG A 376 3.74 11.00 8.21
CA ARG A 376 4.40 12.19 7.67
C ARG A 376 3.99 13.44 8.43
N VAL A 377 2.66 13.70 8.53
CA VAL A 377 2.12 14.93 9.10
C VAL A 377 2.30 15.00 10.61
N HIS A 378 2.01 13.89 11.30
CA HIS A 378 1.94 13.87 12.77
C HIS A 378 3.20 13.33 13.45
N CYS A 379 4.23 12.94 12.69
CA CYS A 379 5.50 12.52 13.26
C CYS A 379 6.69 13.13 12.50
N VAL A 380 6.92 12.75 11.23
CA VAL A 380 8.15 13.03 10.51
C VAL A 380 8.42 14.53 10.35
N GLU A 381 7.42 15.31 9.97
CA GLU A 381 7.55 16.76 9.76
C GLU A 381 7.85 17.54 11.06
N GLY A 382 7.61 16.94 12.22
CA GLY A 382 7.87 17.54 13.52
C GLY A 382 9.06 16.94 14.28
N ILE A 383 9.81 16.00 13.69
CA ILE A 383 11.02 15.45 14.29
C ILE A 383 12.07 16.54 14.45
N THR A 384 12.64 16.63 15.65
CA THR A 384 13.81 17.44 15.92
C THR A 384 14.88 16.61 16.65
N PRO A 385 16.14 16.58 16.18
CA PRO A 385 17.23 15.92 16.91
C PRO A 385 17.61 16.71 18.16
N ASP A 386 17.90 16.02 19.25
CA ASP A 386 18.51 16.61 20.43
C ASP A 386 20.04 16.62 20.24
N ALA A 387 20.54 17.72 19.65
CA ALA A 387 21.96 17.87 19.31
C ALA A 387 22.89 17.78 20.52
N GLU A 388 22.45 18.26 21.68
CA GLU A 388 23.24 18.17 22.93
C GLU A 388 23.39 16.72 23.37
N LYS A 389 22.27 15.97 23.36
CA LYS A 389 22.26 14.55 23.71
C LYS A 389 23.08 13.71 22.73
N MET A 390 22.94 13.95 21.44
CA MET A 390 23.74 13.27 20.41
C MET A 390 25.23 13.55 20.57
N THR A 391 25.62 14.81 20.81
CA THR A 391 27.00 15.20 21.03
C THR A 391 27.57 14.58 22.33
N ALA A 392 26.78 14.57 23.40
CA ALA A 392 27.19 13.95 24.65
C ALA A 392 27.44 12.45 24.51
N ASN A 393 26.53 11.74 23.82
CA ASN A 393 26.66 10.30 23.51
C ASN A 393 27.90 10.04 22.63
N LEU A 394 28.11 10.85 21.60
CA LEU A 394 29.28 10.75 20.71
C LEU A 394 30.58 10.87 21.48
N ASN A 395 30.73 11.92 22.32
CA ASN A 395 31.95 12.17 23.08
C ASN A 395 32.18 11.10 24.15
N ASN A 396 31.15 10.45 24.64
CA ASN A 396 31.24 9.38 25.64
C ASN A 396 31.48 8.00 25.02
N SER A 397 31.40 7.87 23.71
CA SER A 397 31.56 6.59 23.03
C SER A 397 33.01 6.11 23.01
N LEU A 398 33.19 4.87 23.45
CA LEU A 398 34.50 4.21 23.35
C LEU A 398 34.85 3.78 21.92
N MET A 399 33.88 3.77 21.01
CA MET A 399 34.09 3.36 19.60
C MET A 399 34.86 4.41 18.78
N LEU A 400 35.04 5.62 19.31
CA LEU A 400 35.99 6.61 18.78
C LEU A 400 37.43 6.08 18.76
N VAL A 401 37.72 5.03 19.55
CA VAL A 401 39.02 4.33 19.56
C VAL A 401 39.43 3.81 18.18
N THR A 402 38.47 3.61 17.28
CA THR A 402 38.71 3.09 15.91
C THR A 402 39.67 3.98 15.13
N CYS A 403 39.64 5.30 15.31
CA CYS A 403 40.56 6.22 14.64
C CYS A 403 41.98 6.23 15.24
N LEU A 404 42.18 5.65 16.42
CA LEU A 404 43.51 5.50 17.03
C LEU A 404 44.31 4.32 16.42
N THR A 405 43.61 3.32 15.88
CA THR A 405 44.23 2.08 15.37
C THR A 405 45.36 2.32 14.35
N PRO A 406 45.26 3.25 13.40
CA PRO A 406 46.34 3.52 12.47
C PRO A 406 47.57 4.12 13.11
N LYS A 407 47.44 4.79 14.31
CA LYS A 407 48.50 5.49 14.95
C LYS A 407 49.21 4.68 16.07
N ILE A 408 48.42 3.94 16.85
CA ILE A 408 48.94 3.18 18.00
C ILE A 408 48.81 1.65 17.85
N GLY A 409 48.20 1.17 16.80
CA GLY A 409 47.93 -0.27 16.56
C GLY A 409 46.66 -0.77 17.25
N TYR A 410 46.14 -1.90 16.78
CA TYR A 410 44.86 -2.48 17.23
C TYR A 410 44.88 -2.89 18.70
N GLU A 411 45.98 -3.55 19.17
CA GLU A 411 46.05 -4.04 20.55
C GLU A 411 46.11 -2.89 21.57
N ALA A 412 46.88 -1.85 21.27
CA ALA A 412 46.97 -0.67 22.12
C ALA A 412 45.63 0.10 22.14
N ALA A 413 44.98 0.25 21.00
CA ALA A 413 43.66 0.83 20.90
C ALA A 413 42.64 0.04 21.74
N ALA A 414 42.63 -1.30 21.64
CA ALA A 414 41.76 -2.17 22.44
C ALA A 414 42.04 -2.05 23.94
N ALA A 415 43.31 -1.92 24.35
CA ALA A 415 43.70 -1.69 25.75
C ALA A 415 43.14 -0.36 26.28
N CYS A 416 43.18 0.71 25.47
CA CYS A 416 42.59 2.00 25.81
C CYS A 416 41.09 1.93 26.06
N ALA A 417 40.34 1.30 25.14
CA ALA A 417 38.91 1.15 25.28
C ALA A 417 38.51 0.29 26.50
N LYS A 418 39.24 -0.82 26.75
CA LYS A 418 39.01 -1.68 27.92
C LYS A 418 39.32 -0.93 29.23
N LYS A 419 40.39 -0.16 29.28
CA LYS A 419 40.73 0.65 30.47
C LYS A 419 39.67 1.70 30.72
N ALA A 420 39.24 2.44 29.68
CA ALA A 420 38.22 3.47 29.83
C ALA A 420 36.90 2.87 30.36
N LEU A 421 36.47 1.70 29.83
CA LEU A 421 35.28 1.01 30.29
C LEU A 421 35.41 0.54 31.75
N HIS A 422 36.51 -0.10 32.11
CA HIS A 422 36.76 -0.62 33.46
C HIS A 422 36.82 0.47 34.51
N ASP A 423 37.50 1.57 34.21
CA ASP A 423 37.75 2.65 35.16
C ASP A 423 36.62 3.71 35.16
N GLY A 424 35.64 3.60 34.27
CA GLY A 424 34.57 4.58 34.13
C GLY A 424 35.04 5.96 33.65
N THR A 425 36.15 6.00 32.89
CA THR A 425 36.77 7.23 32.39
C THR A 425 36.50 7.42 30.90
N THR A 426 36.80 8.61 30.40
CA THR A 426 36.75 8.88 28.96
C THR A 426 37.88 8.17 28.21
N LEU A 427 37.67 7.94 26.90
CA LEU A 427 38.74 7.38 26.04
C LEU A 427 40.00 8.23 26.09
N ARG A 428 39.89 9.57 26.14
CA ARG A 428 40.99 10.50 26.23
C ARG A 428 41.80 10.26 27.48
N GLU A 429 41.15 10.19 28.65
CA GLU A 429 41.81 9.94 29.93
C GLU A 429 42.56 8.60 29.96
N ALA A 430 41.93 7.56 29.40
CA ALA A 430 42.57 6.24 29.33
C ALA A 430 43.80 6.21 28.44
N VAL A 431 43.73 6.87 27.25
CA VAL A 431 44.90 6.98 26.36
C VAL A 431 46.06 7.71 26.97
N LEU A 432 45.80 8.83 27.66
CA LEU A 432 46.83 9.61 28.37
C LEU A 432 47.41 8.81 29.53
N ALA A 433 46.60 8.13 30.33
CA ALA A 433 47.04 7.32 31.45
C ALA A 433 47.88 6.11 31.02
N LEU A 434 47.67 5.56 29.86
CA LEU A 434 48.48 4.47 29.27
C LEU A 434 49.76 5.00 28.56
N GLY A 435 49.86 6.32 28.37
CA GLY A 435 51.02 6.94 27.75
C GLY A 435 51.19 6.71 26.25
N TYR A 436 50.11 6.31 25.55
CA TYR A 436 50.20 6.07 24.11
C TYR A 436 50.22 7.36 23.29
N LEU A 437 49.52 8.41 23.73
CA LEU A 437 49.49 9.73 23.08
C LEU A 437 49.47 10.84 24.13
N THR A 438 49.96 12.02 23.75
CA THR A 438 49.74 13.26 24.49
C THR A 438 48.35 13.82 24.23
N GLY A 439 47.90 14.77 25.06
CA GLY A 439 46.58 15.42 24.89
C GLY A 439 46.41 16.03 23.49
N PRO A 440 47.34 16.89 23.02
CA PRO A 440 47.26 17.46 21.66
C PRO A 440 47.21 16.38 20.53
N GLU A 441 48.04 15.33 20.68
CA GLU A 441 48.04 14.24 19.69
C GLU A 441 46.72 13.46 19.64
N PHE A 442 46.12 13.24 20.82
CA PHE A 442 44.79 12.64 20.91
C PHE A 442 43.73 13.53 20.22
N ASP A 443 43.68 14.80 20.56
CA ASP A 443 42.73 15.78 20.07
C ASP A 443 42.87 16.01 18.55
N GLU A 444 44.06 15.84 17.97
CA GLU A 444 44.32 15.86 16.53
C GLU A 444 43.85 14.58 15.83
N THR A 445 43.95 13.43 16.51
CA THR A 445 43.69 12.11 15.95
C THR A 445 42.21 11.74 16.05
N VAL A 446 41.59 12.00 17.20
CA VAL A 446 40.15 11.65 17.45
C VAL A 446 39.27 12.80 16.99
N ARG A 447 38.93 12.76 15.69
CA ARG A 447 38.15 13.77 14.99
C ARG A 447 36.92 13.11 14.39
N PRO A 448 35.77 13.07 15.09
CA PRO A 448 34.55 12.44 14.57
C PRO A 448 34.13 12.93 13.18
N GLU A 449 34.38 14.20 12.87
CA GLU A 449 34.10 14.79 11.56
C GLU A 449 34.94 14.22 10.39
N LYS A 450 36.03 13.51 10.71
CA LYS A 450 36.85 12.80 9.71
C LYS A 450 36.50 11.32 9.60
N MET A 451 35.51 10.85 10.40
CA MET A 451 35.07 9.46 10.43
C MET A 451 33.77 9.26 9.64
N VAL A 452 33.15 10.32 9.14
CA VAL A 452 31.82 10.37 8.49
C VAL A 452 31.91 10.91 7.08
#